data_a680aa1ff4875a13c391f82bf82d256e
#
_entry.id   a680aa1ff4875a13c391f82bf82d256e
#
_cell.length_a   1.000
_cell.length_b   1.000
_cell.length_c   1.000
_cell.angle_alpha   90.00
_cell.angle_beta   90.00
_cell.angle_gamma   90.00
#
_symmetry.space_group_name_H-M   'P 1'
#
loop_
_entity.id
_entity.type
_entity.pdbx_description
1 polymer ?
#
loop_
_entity_poly.entity_id
_entity_poly.type
_entity_poly.pdbx_seq_one_letter_code
_entity_poly.pdbx_strand_id
1 'polypeptide(L)'
;MPGKGRKNEKIIKGFEKGGDSMIAIEQLVKRFGSKAALDGITLQVEEGSVFGLVGSNGAGKSTLLRTIAGVYRPDGGTILMDGQSPYENSDLKNRIFFVPDYPYFLPRATLQEMALLYRRVYVRWNEEKYQSLCRAFGLDASGRLQNFSKGMQRQAALILALATEPDFLLLDEIFDGLDPVVRQLLKKLLAEEVSLRSMTVIIASHNLRELEDVCDHVGFLHRGGVLMEQELDDLRLGIHKIQAVFPHMPEKEQFSGLDIVRWDTRGSLVNMVVRGEEEEILKELEKWSPVFCESLPLTLEEVFISEMEAAGYDIDNILS
;
A
#
# COMPACT_ATOMS: atom_id res chain seq x y z
N MET A 1 -21.93 19.35 -24.52
CA MET A 1 -21.50 19.20 -23.14
C MET A 1 -19.97 19.11 -23.08
N PRO A 2 -19.25 20.13 -22.60
CA PRO A 2 -17.83 20.01 -22.27
C PRO A 2 -17.66 20.26 -20.78
N GLY A 3 -16.95 19.42 -20.03
CA GLY A 3 -16.65 19.73 -18.65
C GLY A 3 -16.21 18.59 -17.73
N LYS A 4 -15.56 17.53 -18.24
CA LYS A 4 -15.02 16.46 -17.38
C LYS A 4 -13.50 16.25 -17.42
N GLY A 5 -12.76 17.05 -18.21
CA GLY A 5 -11.32 16.82 -18.46
C GLY A 5 -10.34 17.64 -17.62
N ARG A 6 -10.78 18.59 -16.81
CA ARG A 6 -9.85 19.57 -16.18
C ARG A 6 -9.60 19.43 -14.67
N LYS A 7 -10.26 18.49 -13.98
CA LYS A 7 -10.04 18.28 -12.52
C LYS A 7 -8.92 17.29 -12.19
N ASN A 8 -8.60 16.37 -13.10
CA ASN A 8 -7.55 15.37 -12.82
C ASN A 8 -6.11 15.86 -13.04
N GLU A 9 -5.90 16.99 -13.72
CA GLU A 9 -4.54 17.53 -13.96
C GLU A 9 -3.87 18.21 -12.76
N LYS A 10 -4.60 18.47 -11.67
CA LYS A 10 -4.04 19.15 -10.49
C LYS A 10 -3.47 18.24 -9.43
N ILE A 11 -3.82 16.96 -9.44
CA ILE A 11 -3.37 15.97 -8.42
C ILE A 11 -2.06 15.28 -8.84
N ILE A 12 -1.70 15.32 -10.14
CA ILE A 12 -0.49 14.69 -10.71
C ILE A 12 0.70 15.67 -10.82
N LYS A 13 0.70 16.78 -10.11
CA LYS A 13 1.81 17.75 -10.10
C LYS A 13 2.77 17.51 -8.95
N GLY A 14 3.57 16.45 -9.03
CA GLY A 14 4.63 16.17 -8.04
C GLY A 14 5.85 15.44 -8.59
N PHE A 15 5.79 14.90 -9.79
CA PHE A 15 6.92 14.13 -10.33
C PHE A 15 7.76 14.96 -11.30
N GLU A 16 8.75 15.70 -10.76
CA GLU A 16 9.92 16.08 -11.54
C GLU A 16 10.78 14.83 -11.77
N LYS A 17 11.21 14.63 -13.01
CA LYS A 17 12.08 13.56 -13.48
C LYS A 17 13.37 13.51 -12.66
N GLY A 18 13.52 12.51 -11.82
CA GLY A 18 14.74 12.40 -11.01
C GLY A 18 14.92 11.10 -10.24
N GLY A 19 14.65 9.96 -10.84
CA GLY A 19 14.97 8.64 -10.33
C GLY A 19 14.72 7.58 -11.40
N ASP A 20 15.60 6.60 -11.54
CA ASP A 20 15.36 5.45 -12.41
C ASP A 20 14.24 4.60 -11.77
N SER A 21 12.99 4.80 -12.24
CA SER A 21 11.86 4.00 -11.73
C SER A 21 12.04 2.55 -12.14
N MET A 22 12.09 1.65 -11.14
CA MET A 22 12.23 0.22 -11.37
C MET A 22 10.98 -0.41 -11.98
N ILE A 23 9.77 0.09 -11.61
CA ILE A 23 8.50 -0.29 -12.23
C ILE A 23 7.81 0.97 -12.74
N ALA A 24 7.61 1.05 -14.05
CA ALA A 24 6.89 2.15 -14.70
C ALA A 24 5.60 1.63 -15.34
N ILE A 25 4.49 2.24 -15.01
CA ILE A 25 3.15 1.92 -15.52
C ILE A 25 2.58 3.18 -16.16
N GLU A 26 2.20 3.11 -17.43
CA GLU A 26 1.66 4.24 -18.17
C GLU A 26 0.32 3.87 -18.82
N GLN A 27 -0.72 4.64 -18.48
CA GLN A 27 -2.07 4.55 -19.05
C GLN A 27 -2.60 3.12 -19.16
N LEU A 28 -2.33 2.30 -18.11
CA LEU A 28 -2.64 0.89 -18.10
C LEU A 28 -4.14 0.64 -18.09
N VAL A 29 -4.60 -0.18 -19.00
CA VAL A 29 -6.00 -0.61 -19.11
C VAL A 29 -6.08 -2.12 -19.05
N LYS A 30 -7.02 -2.64 -18.22
CA LYS A 30 -7.39 -4.05 -18.20
C LYS A 30 -8.90 -4.21 -18.12
N ARG A 31 -9.47 -4.99 -19.06
CA ARG A 31 -10.90 -5.23 -19.15
C ARG A 31 -11.23 -6.71 -19.00
N PHE A 32 -12.37 -6.98 -18.39
CA PHE A 32 -13.00 -8.30 -18.35
C PHE A 32 -14.42 -8.16 -18.92
N GLY A 33 -14.59 -8.57 -20.16
CA GLY A 33 -15.82 -8.28 -20.92
C GLY A 33 -16.05 -6.77 -21.07
N SER A 34 -17.20 -6.29 -20.64
CA SER A 34 -17.54 -4.86 -20.68
C SER A 34 -16.99 -4.04 -19.51
N LYS A 35 -16.52 -4.71 -18.43
CA LYS A 35 -16.04 -4.04 -17.21
C LYS A 35 -14.54 -3.71 -17.35
N ALA A 36 -14.19 -2.43 -17.20
CA ALA A 36 -12.81 -2.02 -16.99
C ALA A 36 -12.46 -2.25 -15.51
N ALA A 37 -11.49 -3.12 -15.27
CA ALA A 37 -10.95 -3.36 -13.94
C ALA A 37 -9.78 -2.42 -13.62
N LEU A 38 -9.04 -2.01 -14.67
CA LEU A 38 -8.04 -0.94 -14.65
C LEU A 38 -8.38 0.00 -15.80
N ASP A 39 -8.37 1.31 -15.55
CA ASP A 39 -8.80 2.33 -16.52
C ASP A 39 -7.84 3.52 -16.54
N GLY A 40 -6.73 3.36 -17.28
CA GLY A 40 -5.73 4.42 -17.44
C GLY A 40 -4.81 4.62 -16.25
N ILE A 41 -4.40 3.55 -15.54
CA ILE A 41 -3.48 3.62 -14.41
C ILE A 41 -2.12 4.12 -14.88
N THR A 42 -1.62 5.16 -14.23
CA THR A 42 -0.23 5.61 -14.34
C THR A 42 0.36 5.62 -12.94
N LEU A 43 1.48 4.92 -12.74
CA LEU A 43 2.12 4.69 -11.45
C LEU A 43 3.60 4.42 -11.64
N GLN A 44 4.44 4.86 -10.70
CA GLN A 44 5.87 4.55 -10.66
C GLN A 44 6.25 3.96 -9.31
N VAL A 45 7.12 2.95 -9.32
CA VAL A 45 7.67 2.37 -8.09
C VAL A 45 9.19 2.41 -8.18
N GLU A 46 9.81 2.96 -7.18
CA GLU A 46 11.27 3.11 -7.11
C GLU A 46 11.96 1.80 -6.75
N GLU A 47 13.21 1.65 -7.17
CA GLU A 47 14.04 0.51 -6.81
C GLU A 47 14.28 0.48 -5.30
N GLY A 48 14.19 -0.72 -4.71
CA GLY A 48 14.49 -0.90 -3.29
C GLY A 48 13.52 -0.16 -2.36
N SER A 49 12.27 0.01 -2.78
CA SER A 49 11.21 0.61 -1.98
C SER A 49 10.09 -0.37 -1.66
N VAL A 50 9.30 -0.06 -0.66
CA VAL A 50 8.06 -0.75 -0.33
C VAL A 50 6.88 0.14 -0.67
N PHE A 51 6.15 -0.24 -1.71
CA PHE A 51 4.99 0.50 -2.21
C PHE A 51 3.68 -0.10 -1.71
N GLY A 52 2.87 0.67 -1.02
CA GLY A 52 1.54 0.30 -0.54
C GLY A 52 0.46 0.63 -1.58
N LEU A 53 -0.29 -0.38 -2.03
CA LEU A 53 -1.43 -0.21 -2.92
C LEU A 53 -2.72 -0.35 -2.14
N VAL A 54 -3.38 0.77 -1.89
CA VAL A 54 -4.57 0.84 -1.03
C VAL A 54 -5.84 1.01 -1.85
N GLY A 55 -6.94 0.48 -1.36
CA GLY A 55 -8.24 0.68 -1.97
C GLY A 55 -9.28 -0.33 -1.50
N SER A 56 -10.56 0.00 -1.66
CA SER A 56 -11.66 -0.89 -1.30
C SER A 56 -11.66 -2.19 -2.10
N ASN A 57 -12.44 -3.15 -1.66
CA ASN A 57 -12.62 -4.40 -2.41
C ASN A 57 -13.23 -4.12 -3.79
N GLY A 58 -12.60 -4.68 -4.82
CA GLY A 58 -12.99 -4.43 -6.21
C GLY A 58 -12.41 -3.16 -6.84
N ALA A 59 -11.55 -2.40 -6.14
CA ALA A 59 -10.88 -1.21 -6.69
C ALA A 59 -9.91 -1.51 -7.84
N GLY A 60 -9.46 -2.77 -7.98
CA GLY A 60 -8.54 -3.18 -9.04
C GLY A 60 -7.17 -3.67 -8.55
N LYS A 61 -6.87 -3.63 -7.24
CA LYS A 61 -5.58 -3.98 -6.64
C LYS A 61 -5.01 -5.31 -7.12
N SER A 62 -5.75 -6.41 -6.90
CA SER A 62 -5.31 -7.76 -7.32
C SER A 62 -5.19 -7.88 -8.85
N THR A 63 -5.99 -7.13 -9.61
CA THR A 63 -5.89 -7.09 -11.07
C THR A 63 -4.59 -6.41 -11.49
N LEU A 64 -4.24 -5.30 -10.84
CA LEU A 64 -3.01 -4.58 -11.09
C LEU A 64 -1.80 -5.46 -10.77
N LEU A 65 -1.74 -6.07 -9.57
CA LEU A 65 -0.65 -6.97 -9.21
C LEU A 65 -0.48 -8.15 -10.19
N ARG A 66 -1.57 -8.78 -10.61
CA ARG A 66 -1.53 -9.86 -11.60
C ARG A 66 -1.08 -9.38 -12.99
N THR A 67 -1.37 -8.14 -13.34
CA THR A 67 -0.90 -7.55 -14.60
C THR A 67 0.59 -7.21 -14.52
N ILE A 68 1.06 -6.66 -13.40
CA ILE A 68 2.49 -6.44 -13.13
C ILE A 68 3.25 -7.77 -13.13
N ALA A 69 2.71 -8.82 -12.51
CA ALA A 69 3.30 -10.17 -12.52
C ALA A 69 3.31 -10.83 -13.92
N GLY A 70 2.77 -10.18 -14.95
CA GLY A 70 2.65 -10.75 -16.29
C GLY A 70 1.71 -11.94 -16.39
N VAL A 71 0.76 -12.09 -15.43
CA VAL A 71 -0.31 -13.09 -15.46
C VAL A 71 -1.41 -12.65 -16.42
N TYR A 72 -1.76 -11.36 -16.39
CA TYR A 72 -2.72 -10.77 -17.33
C TYR A 72 -2.00 -9.92 -18.36
N ARG A 73 -2.40 -10.09 -19.62
CA ARG A 73 -1.99 -9.17 -20.67
C ARG A 73 -2.77 -7.86 -20.53
N PRO A 74 -2.10 -6.70 -20.58
CA PRO A 74 -2.77 -5.41 -20.72
C PRO A 74 -3.64 -5.35 -21.97
N ASP A 75 -4.77 -4.64 -21.88
CA ASP A 75 -5.60 -4.32 -23.04
C ASP A 75 -5.24 -2.94 -23.62
N GLY A 76 -4.50 -2.11 -22.88
CA GLY A 76 -3.94 -0.83 -23.29
C GLY A 76 -2.90 -0.33 -22.30
N GLY A 77 -2.11 0.65 -22.71
CA GLY A 77 -1.01 1.17 -21.93
C GLY A 77 0.20 0.24 -21.87
N THR A 78 1.16 0.57 -20.99
CA THR A 78 2.43 -0.17 -20.86
C THR A 78 2.76 -0.45 -19.40
N ILE A 79 3.48 -1.56 -19.18
CA ILE A 79 4.18 -1.87 -17.92
C ILE A 79 5.61 -2.21 -18.28
N LEU A 80 6.55 -1.53 -17.65
CA LEU A 80 7.97 -1.85 -17.73
C LEU A 80 8.49 -2.10 -16.32
N MET A 81 9.23 -3.17 -16.16
CA MET A 81 9.98 -3.50 -14.95
C MET A 81 11.44 -3.61 -15.38
N ASP A 82 12.27 -2.77 -14.80
CA ASP A 82 13.67 -2.67 -15.22
C ASP A 82 13.81 -2.47 -16.75
N GLY A 83 12.94 -1.61 -17.31
CA GLY A 83 12.87 -1.31 -18.75
C GLY A 83 12.27 -2.42 -19.63
N GLN A 84 11.80 -3.53 -19.06
CA GLN A 84 11.31 -4.69 -19.80
C GLN A 84 9.84 -4.99 -19.47
N SER A 85 9.08 -5.44 -20.48
CA SER A 85 7.70 -5.91 -20.26
C SER A 85 7.70 -7.26 -19.56
N PRO A 86 6.91 -7.44 -18.48
CA PRO A 86 6.79 -8.72 -17.77
C PRO A 86 5.95 -9.76 -18.51
N TYR A 87 5.13 -9.34 -19.47
CA TYR A 87 4.28 -10.26 -20.21
C TYR A 87 5.10 -11.09 -21.20
N GLU A 88 4.99 -12.42 -21.11
CA GLU A 88 5.73 -13.40 -21.94
C GLU A 88 7.27 -13.30 -21.84
N ASN A 89 7.79 -12.73 -20.75
CA ASN A 89 9.22 -12.62 -20.48
C ASN A 89 9.62 -13.58 -19.34
N SER A 90 10.16 -14.75 -19.71
CA SER A 90 10.53 -15.79 -18.75
C SER A 90 11.67 -15.38 -17.82
N ASP A 91 12.64 -14.60 -18.33
CA ASP A 91 13.80 -14.16 -17.57
C ASP A 91 13.39 -13.17 -16.49
N LEU A 92 12.54 -12.22 -16.85
CA LEU A 92 11.99 -11.27 -15.88
C LEU A 92 11.07 -11.98 -14.88
N LYS A 93 10.27 -12.96 -15.30
CA LYS A 93 9.41 -13.75 -14.40
C LYS A 93 10.20 -14.55 -13.35
N ASN A 94 11.42 -14.94 -13.61
CA ASN A 94 12.30 -15.56 -12.60
C ASN A 94 12.75 -14.56 -11.51
N ARG A 95 12.61 -13.27 -11.76
CA ARG A 95 12.95 -12.18 -10.83
C ARG A 95 11.73 -11.66 -10.08
N ILE A 96 10.51 -12.09 -10.45
CA ILE A 96 9.24 -11.67 -9.87
C ILE A 96 8.67 -12.82 -9.04
N PHE A 97 8.20 -12.53 -7.84
CA PHE A 97 7.35 -13.44 -7.10
C PHE A 97 6.04 -12.76 -6.71
N PHE A 98 4.92 -13.42 -7.02
CA PHE A 98 3.58 -12.94 -6.67
C PHE A 98 2.93 -13.89 -5.65
N VAL A 99 2.60 -13.36 -4.49
CA VAL A 99 1.82 -14.06 -3.45
C VAL A 99 0.38 -13.52 -3.52
N PRO A 100 -0.57 -14.32 -4.02
CA PRO A 100 -1.98 -13.93 -4.04
C PRO A 100 -2.61 -14.03 -2.65
N ASP A 101 -3.76 -13.36 -2.45
CA ASP A 101 -4.58 -13.45 -1.22
C ASP A 101 -4.89 -14.92 -0.82
N TYR A 102 -5.18 -15.77 -1.81
CA TYR A 102 -5.34 -17.21 -1.64
C TYR A 102 -4.21 -17.96 -2.34
N PRO A 103 -3.12 -18.32 -1.62
CA PRO A 103 -2.03 -19.08 -2.19
C PRO A 103 -2.50 -20.46 -2.66
N TYR A 104 -2.10 -20.84 -3.87
CA TYR A 104 -2.35 -22.17 -4.41
C TYR A 104 -1.15 -23.08 -4.17
N PHE A 105 -1.40 -24.25 -3.62
CA PHE A 105 -0.42 -25.32 -3.47
C PHE A 105 -0.89 -26.57 -4.17
N LEU A 106 0.05 -27.42 -4.57
CA LEU A 106 -0.30 -28.71 -5.16
C LEU A 106 -1.12 -29.55 -4.15
N PRO A 107 -2.15 -30.28 -4.62
CA PRO A 107 -2.96 -31.13 -3.75
C PRO A 107 -2.10 -32.10 -2.93
N ARG A 108 -2.34 -32.16 -1.62
CA ARG A 108 -1.64 -32.99 -0.65
C ARG A 108 -0.15 -32.70 -0.46
N ALA A 109 0.40 -31.68 -1.10
CA ALA A 109 1.81 -31.31 -0.96
C ALA A 109 2.13 -30.86 0.48
N THR A 110 3.32 -31.18 0.90
CA THR A 110 3.98 -30.60 2.07
C THR A 110 4.72 -29.32 1.68
N LEU A 111 5.12 -28.51 2.66
CA LEU A 111 5.94 -27.32 2.40
C LEU A 111 7.28 -27.73 1.76
N GLN A 112 7.88 -28.83 2.19
CA GLN A 112 9.12 -29.34 1.63
C GLN A 112 8.97 -29.76 0.15
N GLU A 113 7.85 -30.42 -0.23
CA GLU A 113 7.60 -30.79 -1.62
C GLU A 113 7.40 -29.56 -2.52
N MET A 114 6.72 -28.54 -2.00
CA MET A 114 6.62 -27.26 -2.71
C MET A 114 7.99 -26.58 -2.85
N ALA A 115 8.83 -26.60 -1.82
CA ALA A 115 10.21 -26.07 -1.88
C ALA A 115 11.04 -26.77 -2.96
N LEU A 116 10.94 -28.11 -3.07
CA LEU A 116 11.60 -28.87 -4.14
C LEU A 116 11.14 -28.46 -5.54
N LEU A 117 9.85 -28.14 -5.71
CA LEU A 117 9.32 -27.63 -6.97
C LEU A 117 9.92 -26.26 -7.29
N TYR A 118 9.87 -25.32 -6.33
CA TYR A 118 10.38 -23.96 -6.52
C TYR A 118 11.89 -23.93 -6.80
N ARG A 119 12.67 -24.76 -6.11
CA ARG A 119 14.10 -24.96 -6.37
C ARG A 119 14.42 -25.35 -7.82
N ARG A 120 13.50 -26.06 -8.51
CA ARG A 120 13.67 -26.47 -9.91
C ARG A 120 13.27 -25.35 -10.89
N VAL A 121 12.40 -24.43 -10.47
CA VAL A 121 11.84 -23.39 -11.32
C VAL A 121 12.62 -22.09 -11.18
N TYR A 122 12.97 -21.70 -9.97
CA TYR A 122 13.64 -20.43 -9.68
C TYR A 122 15.15 -20.61 -9.57
N VAL A 123 15.87 -19.94 -10.45
CA VAL A 123 17.33 -20.06 -10.57
C VAL A 123 18.08 -19.61 -9.30
N ARG A 124 17.53 -18.63 -8.57
CA ARG A 124 18.13 -18.04 -7.36
C ARG A 124 17.59 -18.64 -6.06
N TRP A 125 17.04 -19.85 -6.11
CA TRP A 125 16.58 -20.54 -4.89
C TRP A 125 17.68 -20.65 -3.85
N ASN A 126 17.43 -20.15 -2.63
CA ASN A 126 18.34 -20.21 -1.50
C ASN A 126 17.83 -21.18 -0.44
N GLU A 127 18.49 -22.35 -0.35
CA GLU A 127 18.10 -23.42 0.58
C GLU A 127 18.34 -23.05 2.04
N GLU A 128 19.44 -22.34 2.35
CA GLU A 128 19.73 -21.92 3.72
C GLU A 128 18.71 -20.92 4.23
N LYS A 129 18.32 -19.99 3.36
CA LYS A 129 17.26 -19.00 3.64
C LYS A 129 15.92 -19.69 3.84
N TYR A 130 15.56 -20.65 3.00
CA TYR A 130 14.35 -21.45 3.18
C TYR A 130 14.29 -22.10 4.57
N GLN A 131 15.37 -22.79 4.97
CA GLN A 131 15.45 -23.45 6.27
C GLN A 131 15.42 -22.45 7.44
N SER A 132 16.08 -21.31 7.29
CA SER A 132 16.07 -20.24 8.29
C SER A 132 14.65 -19.66 8.47
N LEU A 133 13.96 -19.39 7.37
CA LEU A 133 12.58 -18.90 7.39
C LEU A 133 11.61 -19.91 8.00
N CYS A 134 11.72 -21.22 7.68
CA CYS A 134 10.92 -22.25 8.33
C CYS A 134 11.07 -22.23 9.85
N ARG A 135 12.29 -22.07 10.36
CA ARG A 135 12.54 -21.92 11.81
C ARG A 135 11.97 -20.62 12.38
N ALA A 136 12.15 -19.52 11.68
CA ALA A 136 11.67 -18.21 12.12
C ALA A 136 10.14 -18.12 12.23
N PHE A 137 9.43 -18.73 11.27
CA PHE A 137 7.96 -18.81 11.27
C PHE A 137 7.43 -19.99 12.11
N GLY A 138 8.29 -20.89 12.59
CA GLY A 138 7.88 -22.05 13.37
C GLY A 138 7.04 -23.07 12.60
N LEU A 139 7.18 -23.13 11.27
CA LEU A 139 6.42 -24.05 10.41
C LEU A 139 7.14 -25.40 10.24
N ASP A 140 6.40 -26.50 10.44
CA ASP A 140 6.87 -27.82 10.11
C ASP A 140 6.83 -28.04 8.58
N ALA A 141 8.02 -28.14 7.97
CA ALA A 141 8.16 -28.34 6.53
C ALA A 141 7.59 -29.70 6.03
N SER A 142 7.43 -30.70 6.91
CA SER A 142 6.83 -31.99 6.60
C SER A 142 5.30 -31.98 6.67
N GLY A 143 4.73 -30.91 7.24
CA GLY A 143 3.30 -30.73 7.36
C GLY A 143 2.60 -30.53 6.01
N ARG A 144 1.43 -31.16 5.85
CA ARG A 144 0.62 -31.00 4.63
C ARG A 144 -0.04 -29.63 4.63
N LEU A 145 0.21 -28.83 3.58
CA LEU A 145 -0.27 -27.46 3.43
C LEU A 145 -1.79 -27.33 3.48
N GLN A 146 -2.53 -28.35 3.03
CA GLN A 146 -4.00 -28.38 3.13
C GLN A 146 -4.53 -28.39 4.58
N ASN A 147 -3.71 -28.83 5.54
CA ASN A 147 -4.06 -28.88 6.96
C ASN A 147 -3.64 -27.61 7.72
N PHE A 148 -2.92 -26.71 7.06
CA PHE A 148 -2.53 -25.44 7.64
C PHE A 148 -3.72 -24.49 7.72
N SER A 149 -3.77 -23.67 8.76
CA SER A 149 -4.69 -22.54 8.81
C SER A 149 -4.41 -21.58 7.66
N LYS A 150 -5.35 -20.69 7.33
CA LYS A 150 -5.13 -19.66 6.29
C LYS A 150 -3.88 -18.82 6.55
N GLY A 151 -3.65 -18.41 7.80
CA GLY A 151 -2.45 -17.69 8.19
C GLY A 151 -1.18 -18.50 7.97
N MET A 152 -1.16 -19.79 8.38
CA MET A 152 -0.02 -20.69 8.12
C MET A 152 0.22 -20.92 6.62
N GLN A 153 -0.83 -20.97 5.80
CA GLN A 153 -0.69 -21.06 4.35
C GLN A 153 -0.05 -19.82 3.75
N ARG A 154 -0.40 -18.63 4.23
CA ARG A 154 0.26 -17.37 3.84
C ARG A 154 1.72 -17.34 4.28
N GLN A 155 2.03 -17.77 5.51
CA GLN A 155 3.41 -17.91 5.98
C GLN A 155 4.21 -18.88 5.09
N ALA A 156 3.64 -20.02 4.73
CA ALA A 156 4.27 -20.97 3.82
C ALA A 156 4.56 -20.36 2.43
N ALA A 157 3.60 -19.58 1.89
CA ALA A 157 3.79 -18.88 0.63
C ALA A 157 4.91 -17.82 0.72
N LEU A 158 4.98 -17.07 1.83
CA LEU A 158 6.03 -16.10 2.08
C LEU A 158 7.41 -16.74 2.21
N ILE A 159 7.52 -17.86 2.93
CA ILE A 159 8.78 -18.63 3.04
C ILE A 159 9.28 -19.05 1.64
N LEU A 160 8.38 -19.60 0.83
CA LEU A 160 8.72 -19.98 -0.54
C LEU A 160 9.12 -18.77 -1.39
N ALA A 161 8.37 -17.67 -1.29
CA ALA A 161 8.65 -16.45 -2.02
C ALA A 161 10.03 -15.87 -1.69
N LEU A 162 10.32 -15.66 -0.42
CA LEU A 162 11.58 -15.07 0.03
C LEU A 162 12.78 -15.99 -0.24
N ALA A 163 12.59 -17.31 -0.23
CA ALA A 163 13.63 -18.27 -0.56
C ALA A 163 14.01 -18.29 -2.06
N THR A 164 13.17 -17.74 -2.94
CA THR A 164 13.51 -17.57 -4.37
C THR A 164 14.38 -16.33 -4.63
N GLU A 165 14.61 -15.48 -3.64
CA GLU A 165 15.37 -14.23 -3.74
C GLU A 165 14.93 -13.35 -4.91
N PRO A 166 13.63 -12.98 -4.99
CA PRO A 166 13.13 -12.16 -6.08
C PRO A 166 13.69 -10.74 -6.02
N ASP A 167 13.75 -10.05 -7.16
CA ASP A 167 13.99 -8.61 -7.19
C ASP A 167 12.69 -7.83 -6.98
N PHE A 168 11.57 -8.42 -7.41
CA PHE A 168 10.23 -7.86 -7.30
C PHE A 168 9.32 -8.80 -6.53
N LEU A 169 8.84 -8.37 -5.38
CA LEU A 169 7.90 -9.12 -4.54
C LEU A 169 6.54 -8.43 -4.54
N LEU A 170 5.52 -9.12 -5.05
CA LEU A 170 4.15 -8.63 -5.13
C LEU A 170 3.28 -9.39 -4.15
N LEU A 171 2.66 -8.69 -3.20
CA LEU A 171 1.90 -9.26 -2.09
C LEU A 171 0.44 -8.75 -2.12
N ASP A 172 -0.52 -9.68 -2.22
CA ASP A 172 -1.95 -9.37 -2.27
C ASP A 172 -2.59 -9.76 -0.93
N GLU A 173 -3.07 -8.78 -0.14
CA GLU A 173 -3.73 -8.91 1.16
C GLU A 173 -2.95 -9.80 2.15
N ILE A 174 -1.63 -9.68 2.17
CA ILE A 174 -0.74 -10.62 2.85
C ILE A 174 -0.86 -10.58 4.37
N PHE A 175 -1.23 -9.45 4.95
CA PHE A 175 -1.36 -9.28 6.40
C PHE A 175 -2.64 -9.87 6.98
N ASP A 176 -3.64 -10.15 6.13
CA ASP A 176 -4.90 -10.73 6.57
C ASP A 176 -4.71 -12.10 7.23
N GLY A 177 -5.28 -12.26 8.44
CA GLY A 177 -5.23 -13.52 9.16
C GLY A 177 -3.86 -13.91 9.71
N LEU A 178 -2.85 -13.06 9.61
CA LEU A 178 -1.59 -13.20 10.34
C LEU A 178 -1.76 -12.66 11.76
N ASP A 179 -1.20 -13.36 12.74
CA ASP A 179 -1.14 -12.85 14.11
C ASP A 179 -0.12 -11.70 14.23
N PRO A 180 -0.21 -10.87 15.31
CA PRO A 180 0.64 -9.68 15.45
C PRO A 180 2.15 -9.99 15.46
N VAL A 181 2.56 -11.15 15.99
CA VAL A 181 3.99 -11.53 16.07
C VAL A 181 4.52 -11.84 14.66
N VAL A 182 3.75 -12.59 13.89
CA VAL A 182 4.10 -12.93 12.51
C VAL A 182 4.09 -11.68 11.61
N ARG A 183 3.16 -10.74 11.84
CA ARG A 183 3.18 -9.45 11.13
C ARG A 183 4.47 -8.68 11.39
N GLN A 184 4.92 -8.59 12.63
CA GLN A 184 6.18 -7.91 12.96
C GLN A 184 7.39 -8.62 12.36
N LEU A 185 7.40 -9.96 12.38
CA LEU A 185 8.44 -10.74 11.72
C LEU A 185 8.50 -10.45 10.22
N LEU A 186 7.33 -10.44 9.55
CA LEU A 186 7.25 -10.13 8.11
C LEU A 186 7.78 -8.72 7.81
N LYS A 187 7.36 -7.71 8.57
CA LYS A 187 7.83 -6.33 8.42
C LYS A 187 9.37 -6.25 8.51
N LYS A 188 9.95 -6.91 9.51
CA LYS A 188 11.40 -6.97 9.67
C LYS A 188 12.09 -7.65 8.48
N LEU A 189 11.57 -8.79 8.03
CA LEU A 189 12.14 -9.52 6.89
C LEU A 189 12.07 -8.70 5.60
N LEU A 190 10.96 -7.99 5.34
CA LEU A 190 10.85 -7.12 4.17
C LEU A 190 11.85 -5.97 4.23
N ALA A 191 11.98 -5.30 5.37
CA ALA A 191 12.95 -4.22 5.55
C ALA A 191 14.41 -4.72 5.37
N GLU A 192 14.75 -5.92 5.86
CA GLU A 192 16.06 -6.54 5.65
C GLU A 192 16.32 -6.83 4.16
N GLU A 193 15.37 -7.41 3.43
CA GLU A 193 15.51 -7.72 2.00
C GLU A 193 15.63 -6.45 1.14
N VAL A 194 14.84 -5.43 1.43
CA VAL A 194 14.91 -4.12 0.77
C VAL A 194 16.27 -3.49 1.01
N SER A 195 16.72 -3.41 2.26
CA SER A 195 17.98 -2.78 2.62
C SER A 195 19.22 -3.51 2.08
N LEU A 196 19.22 -4.85 2.12
CA LEU A 196 20.42 -5.65 1.76
C LEU A 196 20.51 -5.96 0.27
N ARG A 197 19.37 -6.01 -0.44
CA ARG A 197 19.31 -6.51 -1.82
C ARG A 197 18.60 -5.57 -2.78
N SER A 198 18.19 -4.39 -2.32
CA SER A 198 17.36 -3.45 -3.10
C SER A 198 16.11 -4.13 -3.68
N MET A 199 15.51 -5.08 -2.95
CA MET A 199 14.27 -5.72 -3.38
C MET A 199 13.14 -4.70 -3.43
N THR A 200 12.42 -4.64 -4.54
CA THR A 200 11.24 -3.78 -4.68
C THR A 200 9.99 -4.56 -4.31
N VAL A 201 9.18 -4.01 -3.42
CA VAL A 201 7.99 -4.67 -2.88
C VAL A 201 6.74 -3.87 -3.18
N ILE A 202 5.68 -4.52 -3.68
CA ILE A 202 4.35 -3.91 -3.76
C ILE A 202 3.40 -4.72 -2.87
N ILE A 203 2.74 -4.06 -1.93
CA ILE A 203 1.79 -4.67 -1.00
C ILE A 203 0.41 -4.09 -1.25
N ALA A 204 -0.53 -4.89 -1.72
CA ALA A 204 -1.92 -4.49 -1.79
C ALA A 204 -2.64 -4.83 -0.48
N SER A 205 -3.34 -3.84 0.08
CA SER A 205 -4.21 -4.01 1.24
C SER A 205 -5.44 -3.09 1.14
N HIS A 206 -6.52 -3.49 1.78
CA HIS A 206 -7.68 -2.62 2.02
C HIS A 206 -7.57 -1.89 3.37
N ASN A 207 -6.54 -2.20 4.16
CA ASN A 207 -6.30 -1.64 5.50
C ASN A 207 -5.02 -0.80 5.52
N LEU A 208 -5.17 0.51 5.58
CA LEU A 208 -4.08 1.48 5.63
C LEU A 208 -3.12 1.27 6.81
N ARG A 209 -3.65 0.88 7.98
CA ARG A 209 -2.84 0.68 9.20
C ARG A 209 -1.81 -0.44 9.05
N GLU A 210 -2.08 -1.42 8.17
CA GLU A 210 -1.13 -2.51 7.92
C GLU A 210 0.10 -2.04 7.14
N LEU A 211 -0.07 -1.00 6.33
CA LEU A 211 0.95 -0.45 5.44
C LEU A 211 1.76 0.67 6.09
N GLU A 212 1.20 1.34 7.10
CA GLU A 212 1.74 2.54 7.74
C GLU A 212 3.18 2.40 8.27
N ASP A 213 3.52 1.20 8.77
CA ASP A 213 4.85 0.93 9.35
C ASP A 213 5.79 0.16 8.40
N VAL A 214 5.42 -0.02 7.13
CA VAL A 214 6.16 -0.89 6.20
C VAL A 214 6.47 -0.19 4.90
N CYS A 215 5.58 0.68 4.43
CA CYS A 215 5.69 1.30 3.12
C CYS A 215 6.39 2.64 3.18
N ASP A 216 7.11 2.95 2.11
CA ASP A 216 7.73 4.27 1.89
C ASP A 216 6.76 5.17 1.12
N HIS A 217 6.02 4.56 0.17
CA HIS A 217 5.06 5.23 -0.71
C HIS A 217 3.71 4.52 -0.69
N VAL A 218 2.64 5.25 -0.93
CA VAL A 218 1.30 4.69 -1.07
C VAL A 218 0.58 5.22 -2.30
N GLY A 219 -0.11 4.32 -2.99
CA GLY A 219 -1.01 4.62 -4.09
C GLY A 219 -2.44 4.22 -3.76
N PHE A 220 -3.39 5.12 -3.95
CA PHE A 220 -4.81 4.85 -3.66
C PHE A 220 -5.56 4.52 -4.95
N LEU A 221 -6.07 3.29 -5.01
CA LEU A 221 -6.90 2.82 -6.11
C LEU A 221 -8.39 2.97 -5.78
N HIS A 222 -9.12 3.54 -6.74
CA HIS A 222 -10.58 3.58 -6.69
C HIS A 222 -11.15 3.34 -8.08
N ARG A 223 -12.09 2.38 -8.21
CA ARG A 223 -12.79 2.05 -9.47
C ARG A 223 -11.87 1.91 -10.69
N GLY A 224 -10.71 1.29 -10.49
CA GLY A 224 -9.74 1.03 -11.56
C GLY A 224 -8.84 2.21 -11.92
N GLY A 225 -8.90 3.33 -11.22
CA GLY A 225 -8.02 4.48 -11.37
C GLY A 225 -7.18 4.74 -10.13
N VAL A 226 -6.06 5.44 -10.26
CA VAL A 226 -5.27 5.97 -9.15
C VAL A 226 -5.82 7.35 -8.79
N LEU A 227 -6.23 7.50 -7.53
CA LEU A 227 -6.71 8.79 -7.01
C LEU A 227 -5.55 9.66 -6.53
N MET A 228 -4.58 9.05 -5.87
CA MET A 228 -3.45 9.72 -5.25
C MET A 228 -2.26 8.77 -5.17
N GLU A 229 -1.06 9.30 -5.31
CA GLU A 229 0.22 8.62 -5.09
C GLU A 229 1.14 9.61 -4.38
N GLN A 230 1.67 9.21 -3.21
CA GLN A 230 2.53 10.08 -2.39
C GLN A 230 3.47 9.26 -1.50
N GLU A 231 4.60 9.88 -1.13
CA GLU A 231 5.43 9.42 -0.03
C GLU A 231 4.68 9.51 1.30
N LEU A 232 4.87 8.51 2.15
CA LEU A 232 4.20 8.44 3.44
C LEU A 232 4.61 9.56 4.39
N ASP A 233 5.88 9.95 4.36
CA ASP A 233 6.38 11.03 5.17
C ASP A 233 5.80 12.38 4.73
N ASP A 234 5.67 12.61 3.42
CA ASP A 234 5.04 13.82 2.87
C ASP A 234 3.56 13.91 3.20
N LEU A 235 2.86 12.77 3.26
CA LEU A 235 1.44 12.73 3.67
C LEU A 235 1.23 13.21 5.11
N ARG A 236 2.23 13.04 5.98
CA ARG A 236 2.17 13.46 7.39
C ARG A 236 2.63 14.90 7.60
N LEU A 237 3.38 15.45 6.63
CA LEU A 237 3.86 16.82 6.72
C LEU A 237 2.73 17.83 6.46
N GLY A 238 2.65 18.82 7.31
CA GLY A 238 1.72 19.94 7.10
C GLY A 238 0.25 19.63 7.39
N ILE A 239 -0.10 18.50 8.01
CA ILE A 239 -1.45 18.22 8.53
C ILE A 239 -1.37 17.78 9.98
N HIS A 240 -2.13 18.43 10.86
CA HIS A 240 -2.11 18.20 12.29
C HIS A 240 -3.51 17.96 12.84
N LYS A 241 -3.62 16.96 13.73
CA LYS A 241 -4.84 16.72 14.50
C LYS A 241 -4.70 17.45 15.83
N ILE A 242 -5.54 18.44 16.03
CA ILE A 242 -5.56 19.21 17.26
C ILE A 242 -6.76 18.82 18.10
N GLN A 243 -6.52 18.58 19.38
CA GLN A 243 -7.57 18.48 20.38
C GLN A 243 -7.51 19.69 21.28
N ALA A 244 -8.61 20.42 21.42
CA ALA A 244 -8.67 21.59 22.25
C ALA A 244 -9.97 21.69 23.06
N VAL A 245 -9.89 22.24 24.27
CA VAL A 245 -11.05 22.56 25.11
C VAL A 245 -11.04 24.05 25.35
N PHE A 246 -12.12 24.72 25.01
CA PHE A 246 -12.26 26.16 25.18
C PHE A 246 -13.23 26.48 26.34
N PRO A 247 -13.02 27.60 27.08
CA PRO A 247 -13.95 28.05 28.13
C PRO A 247 -15.35 28.31 27.59
N HIS A 248 -15.42 28.84 26.37
CA HIS A 248 -16.64 29.02 25.60
C HIS A 248 -16.45 28.35 24.24
N MET A 249 -17.40 27.50 23.83
CA MET A 249 -17.31 26.77 22.57
C MET A 249 -17.27 27.76 21.40
N PRO A 250 -16.14 27.82 20.66
CA PRO A 250 -16.06 28.68 19.48
C PRO A 250 -16.75 28.03 18.27
N GLU A 251 -17.19 28.84 17.35
CA GLU A 251 -17.69 28.42 16.04
C GLU A 251 -16.52 28.27 15.08
N LYS A 252 -16.61 27.33 14.12
CA LYS A 252 -15.54 27.04 13.15
C LYS A 252 -15.12 28.31 12.38
N GLU A 253 -16.08 29.15 12.03
CA GLU A 253 -15.90 30.36 11.26
C GLU A 253 -15.02 31.42 11.97
N GLN A 254 -14.87 31.30 13.27
CA GLN A 254 -14.03 32.23 14.06
C GLN A 254 -12.54 31.95 13.88
N PHE A 255 -12.17 30.74 13.38
CA PHE A 255 -10.80 30.34 13.09
C PHE A 255 -10.43 30.58 11.62
N SER A 256 -10.84 31.70 11.04
CA SER A 256 -10.59 32.06 9.64
C SER A 256 -9.10 32.15 9.24
N GLY A 257 -8.19 32.17 10.20
CA GLY A 257 -6.73 32.15 9.99
C GLY A 257 -6.15 30.73 9.87
N LEU A 258 -6.96 29.69 10.08
CA LEU A 258 -6.53 28.29 10.00
C LEU A 258 -7.19 27.60 8.81
N ASP A 259 -6.44 26.78 8.08
CA ASP A 259 -6.97 25.91 7.03
C ASP A 259 -7.53 24.62 7.68
N ILE A 260 -8.77 24.72 8.19
CA ILE A 260 -9.42 23.61 8.90
C ILE A 260 -10.09 22.68 7.87
N VAL A 261 -9.48 21.53 7.67
CA VAL A 261 -9.98 20.46 6.79
C VAL A 261 -11.17 19.74 7.44
N ARG A 262 -11.06 19.40 8.73
CA ARG A 262 -12.12 18.71 9.47
C ARG A 262 -12.36 19.34 10.82
N TRP A 263 -13.62 19.40 11.22
CA TRP A 263 -14.05 19.95 12.50
C TRP A 263 -15.11 19.06 13.11
N ASP A 264 -14.85 18.55 14.30
CA ASP A 264 -15.77 17.71 15.07
C ASP A 264 -15.79 18.15 16.55
N THR A 265 -16.97 18.14 17.17
CA THR A 265 -17.15 18.57 18.55
C THR A 265 -17.82 17.49 19.37
N ARG A 266 -17.27 17.23 20.58
CA ARG A 266 -17.87 16.30 21.56
C ARG A 266 -17.92 16.97 22.93
N GLY A 267 -19.10 17.54 23.24
CA GLY A 267 -19.26 18.36 24.45
C GLY A 267 -18.39 19.63 24.37
N SER A 268 -17.45 19.80 25.28
CA SER A 268 -16.50 20.94 25.27
C SER A 268 -15.19 20.65 24.52
N LEU A 269 -15.00 19.44 24.03
CA LEU A 269 -13.81 19.04 23.29
C LEU A 269 -14.02 19.32 21.79
N VAL A 270 -13.10 20.07 21.22
CA VAL A 270 -13.00 20.28 19.77
C VAL A 270 -11.87 19.41 19.24
N ASN A 271 -12.18 18.59 18.23
CA ASN A 271 -11.20 17.87 17.42
C ASN A 271 -11.17 18.53 16.05
N MET A 272 -10.02 18.97 15.62
CA MET A 272 -9.86 19.57 14.30
C MET A 272 -8.65 18.97 13.59
N VAL A 273 -8.74 18.85 12.27
CA VAL A 273 -7.61 18.54 11.39
C VAL A 273 -7.30 19.82 10.63
N VAL A 274 -6.08 20.30 10.75
CA VAL A 274 -5.65 21.62 10.26
C VAL A 274 -4.42 21.47 9.40
N ARG A 275 -4.37 22.12 8.25
CA ARG A 275 -3.17 22.25 7.43
C ARG A 275 -2.35 23.45 7.84
N GLY A 276 -1.03 23.30 7.81
CA GLY A 276 -0.06 24.35 8.11
C GLY A 276 1.04 23.86 9.03
N GLU A 277 1.91 24.77 9.41
CA GLU A 277 2.97 24.50 10.38
C GLU A 277 2.39 24.41 11.80
N GLU A 278 2.78 23.36 12.54
CA GLU A 278 2.25 23.08 13.88
C GLU A 278 2.38 24.27 14.84
N GLU A 279 3.55 24.93 14.82
CA GLU A 279 3.80 26.10 15.68
C GLU A 279 2.87 27.28 15.36
N GLU A 280 2.54 27.49 14.10
CA GLU A 280 1.64 28.55 13.67
C GLU A 280 0.20 28.26 14.07
N ILE A 281 -0.22 26.98 13.92
CA ILE A 281 -1.55 26.51 14.31
C ILE A 281 -1.74 26.70 15.82
N LEU A 282 -0.78 26.25 16.63
CA LEU A 282 -0.87 26.35 18.09
C LEU A 282 -0.88 27.81 18.55
N LYS A 283 -0.05 28.69 17.97
CA LYS A 283 -0.06 30.15 18.25
C LYS A 283 -1.40 30.80 17.93
N GLU A 284 -2.05 30.38 16.83
CA GLU A 284 -3.37 30.92 16.49
C GLU A 284 -4.43 30.49 17.50
N LEU A 285 -4.37 29.22 17.94
CA LEU A 285 -5.29 28.67 18.94
C LEU A 285 -5.09 29.27 20.34
N GLU A 286 -3.86 29.62 20.71
CA GLU A 286 -3.55 30.28 22.00
C GLU A 286 -4.27 31.61 22.16
N LYS A 287 -4.58 32.36 21.09
CA LYS A 287 -5.35 33.60 21.15
C LYS A 287 -6.75 33.40 21.74
N TRP A 288 -7.28 32.19 21.68
CA TRP A 288 -8.59 31.81 22.20
C TRP A 288 -8.54 31.30 23.65
N SER A 289 -7.34 31.32 24.27
CA SER A 289 -7.11 30.88 25.66
C SER A 289 -7.72 29.50 25.97
N PRO A 290 -7.35 28.45 25.22
CA PRO A 290 -7.88 27.11 25.48
C PRO A 290 -7.48 26.65 26.88
N VAL A 291 -8.38 25.93 27.58
CA VAL A 291 -8.10 25.28 28.86
C VAL A 291 -7.13 24.12 28.65
N PHE A 292 -7.20 23.50 27.48
CA PHE A 292 -6.37 22.42 27.04
C PHE A 292 -6.20 22.48 25.52
N CYS A 293 -4.99 22.26 25.03
CA CYS A 293 -4.70 22.17 23.61
C CYS A 293 -3.49 21.27 23.42
N GLU A 294 -3.64 20.22 22.58
CA GLU A 294 -2.53 19.36 22.18
C GLU A 294 -2.62 18.98 20.72
N SER A 295 -1.46 18.77 20.11
CA SER A 295 -1.32 18.16 18.79
C SER A 295 -1.13 16.65 18.94
N LEU A 296 -1.90 15.90 18.19
CA LEU A 296 -1.84 14.44 18.17
C LEU A 296 -1.36 13.95 16.79
N PRO A 297 -0.62 12.84 16.73
CA PRO A 297 -0.27 12.24 15.46
C PRO A 297 -1.54 11.78 14.73
N LEU A 298 -1.64 12.13 13.44
CA LEU A 298 -2.66 11.59 12.56
C LEU A 298 -2.28 10.17 12.13
N THR A 299 -3.27 9.29 12.11
CA THR A 299 -3.13 8.00 11.42
C THR A 299 -3.17 8.24 9.91
N LEU A 300 -2.55 7.37 9.15
CA LEU A 300 -2.58 7.43 7.68
C LEU A 300 -4.02 7.40 7.14
N GLU A 301 -4.92 6.68 7.81
CA GLU A 301 -6.34 6.64 7.49
C GLU A 301 -7.01 8.02 7.67
N GLU A 302 -6.70 8.74 8.75
CA GLU A 302 -7.24 10.08 8.98
C GLU A 302 -6.69 11.10 7.96
N VAL A 303 -5.41 11.01 7.62
CA VAL A 303 -4.79 11.83 6.57
C VAL A 303 -5.46 11.56 5.23
N PHE A 304 -5.60 10.30 4.85
CA PHE A 304 -6.26 9.90 3.61
C PHE A 304 -7.70 10.43 3.52
N ILE A 305 -8.48 10.24 4.59
CA ILE A 305 -9.84 10.75 4.67
C ILE A 305 -9.85 12.26 4.44
N SER A 306 -8.97 12.99 5.11
CA SER A 306 -8.89 14.44 5.02
C SER A 306 -8.51 14.91 3.61
N GLU A 307 -7.55 14.24 2.96
CA GLU A 307 -7.14 14.57 1.60
C GLU A 307 -8.25 14.27 0.57
N MET A 308 -8.98 13.16 0.74
CA MET A 308 -10.09 12.81 -0.14
C MET A 308 -11.27 13.77 0.01
N GLU A 309 -11.64 14.17 1.24
CA GLU A 309 -12.65 15.19 1.49
C GLU A 309 -12.27 16.54 0.84
N ALA A 310 -11.02 16.96 1.01
CA ALA A 310 -10.51 18.19 0.41
C ALA A 310 -10.51 18.16 -1.12
N ALA A 311 -10.28 16.98 -1.71
CA ALA A 311 -10.38 16.76 -3.16
C ALA A 311 -11.84 16.68 -3.66
N GLY A 312 -12.83 16.73 -2.75
CA GLY A 312 -14.26 16.72 -3.05
C GLY A 312 -14.82 15.32 -3.32
N TYR A 313 -14.18 14.29 -2.80
CA TYR A 313 -14.69 12.91 -2.85
C TYR A 313 -15.59 12.64 -1.64
N ASP A 314 -16.68 11.93 -1.88
CA ASP A 314 -17.57 11.42 -0.83
C ASP A 314 -16.99 10.12 -0.27
N ILE A 315 -16.52 10.17 0.96
CA ILE A 315 -15.80 9.07 1.63
C ILE A 315 -16.68 7.90 1.94
N ASP A 316 -17.95 8.11 2.27
CA ASP A 316 -18.91 7.03 2.51
C ASP A 316 -19.05 6.12 1.28
N ASN A 317 -18.82 6.68 0.08
CA ASN A 317 -18.81 5.94 -1.18
C ASN A 317 -17.44 5.32 -1.55
N ILE A 318 -16.34 5.67 -0.85
CA ILE A 318 -14.99 5.18 -1.15
C ILE A 318 -14.62 4.01 -0.23
N LEU A 319 -15.04 4.06 1.04
CA LEU A 319 -14.72 3.06 2.05
C LEU A 319 -15.76 1.93 2.15
N SER A 320 -16.92 2.07 1.51
CA SER A 320 -17.97 1.05 1.38
C SER A 320 -17.69 0.14 0.16
#